data_02c90f9aa3d28943629d3a73124b6d11
#
_entry.id   02c90f9aa3d28943629d3a73124b6d11
#
_cell.length_a   1.000
_cell.length_b   1.000
_cell.length_c   1.000
_cell.angle_alpha   90.00
_cell.angle_beta   90.00
_cell.angle_gamma   90.00
#
_symmetry.space_group_name_H-M   'P 1'
#
loop_
_entity.id
_entity.type
_entity.pdbx_description
1 polymer ?
#
loop_
_entity_poly.entity_id
_entity_poly.type
_entity_poly.pdbx_seq_one_letter_code
_entity_poly.pdbx_strand_id
1 'polypeptide(L)'
;HGVFIHNSPVRQLLKSFFSTYKGELTFHNSPYDLKCSIYALWMKDLLDTAGLLEGLEIMCERLHDTKILAYLATNSTAGNVLGLKALAHEFAGNWAKDDIKDIRRIPLNELLQYNLVDALSTFYVKEKYWPVMVQDNQLELYTSLMLPSLKTIIQMELTGMPMSEQTIHKVKASLEEQQAQQLELITNSSLIKALNLLLQVSEMEKANAKLKTKQHPLEKFQDVVFNPNSGPQLQRLLYEQMCLPVIDFTDTKQPATGGDTLEKLVHHTNNQAYKDILKALIGLSKVEKILSSFIPAFEKGIPKDDGRVYLHGGFNLGGTVSGRLSSSKPNLQNLPANSAYGKLIKKCFSAP
;
A
#
# COMPACT_ATOMS: atom_id res chain seq x y z
N HIS A 1 13.88 -5.59 17.87
CA HIS A 1 13.56 -6.97 18.23
C HIS A 1 14.03 -7.28 19.64
N GLY A 2 13.40 -6.67 20.66
CA GLY A 2 13.46 -7.12 22.04
C GLY A 2 12.53 -8.32 22.18
N VAL A 3 12.99 -9.48 21.79
CA VAL A 3 12.22 -10.70 21.86
C VAL A 3 12.00 -11.04 23.33
N PHE A 4 10.76 -11.10 23.77
CA PHE A 4 10.42 -11.82 24.99
C PHE A 4 10.82 -13.30 24.74
N ILE A 5 11.93 -13.71 25.35
CA ILE A 5 12.37 -15.10 25.26
C ILE A 5 11.21 -15.97 25.75
N HIS A 6 10.87 -17.02 24.99
CA HIS A 6 9.92 -18.04 25.44
C HIS A 6 10.31 -18.44 26.85
N ASN A 7 9.45 -18.43 27.81
CA ASN A 7 9.71 -18.69 29.24
C ASN A 7 10.34 -17.54 30.06
N SER A 8 10.51 -16.32 29.54
CA SER A 8 10.94 -15.23 30.41
C SER A 8 9.86 -14.94 31.48
N PRO A 9 10.26 -14.62 32.74
CA PRO A 9 9.31 -14.25 33.79
C PRO A 9 8.40 -13.08 33.39
N VAL A 10 8.92 -12.12 32.66
CA VAL A 10 8.15 -10.96 32.17
C VAL A 10 7.05 -11.39 31.21
N ARG A 11 7.34 -12.30 30.28
CA ARG A 11 6.34 -12.83 29.34
C ARG A 11 5.22 -13.56 30.09
N GLN A 12 5.57 -14.41 31.06
CA GLN A 12 4.62 -15.13 31.87
C GLN A 12 3.74 -14.19 32.71
N LEU A 13 4.33 -13.16 33.31
CA LEU A 13 3.62 -12.15 34.09
C LEU A 13 2.61 -11.38 33.23
N LEU A 14 3.04 -10.90 32.07
CA LEU A 14 2.17 -10.17 31.14
C LEU A 14 1.05 -11.07 30.59
N LYS A 15 1.36 -12.31 30.21
CA LYS A 15 0.35 -13.28 29.77
C LYS A 15 -0.68 -13.52 30.89
N SER A 16 -0.24 -13.74 32.13
CA SER A 16 -1.12 -13.91 33.29
C SER A 16 -1.96 -12.67 33.55
N PHE A 17 -1.36 -11.48 33.48
CA PHE A 17 -2.09 -10.22 33.64
C PHE A 17 -3.25 -10.11 32.65
N PHE A 18 -2.99 -10.21 31.34
CA PHE A 18 -4.05 -10.08 30.35
C PHE A 18 -5.13 -11.18 30.45
N SER A 19 -4.74 -12.40 30.84
CA SER A 19 -5.68 -13.51 31.02
C SER A 19 -6.61 -13.34 32.24
N THR A 20 -6.15 -12.62 33.27
CA THR A 20 -6.91 -12.42 34.53
C THR A 20 -7.58 -11.06 34.63
N TYR A 21 -7.09 -10.06 33.89
CA TYR A 21 -7.65 -8.72 33.89
C TYR A 21 -9.06 -8.72 33.32
N LYS A 22 -10.02 -8.11 34.04
CA LYS A 22 -11.44 -8.08 33.67
C LYS A 22 -11.93 -6.73 33.16
N GLY A 23 -11.09 -5.72 33.14
CA GLY A 23 -11.40 -4.40 32.60
C GLY A 23 -11.33 -4.35 31.09
N GLU A 24 -11.78 -3.25 30.51
CA GLU A 24 -11.70 -2.98 29.08
C GLU A 24 -10.25 -2.70 28.63
N LEU A 25 -9.92 -3.16 27.44
CA LEU A 25 -8.64 -2.90 26.80
C LEU A 25 -8.85 -1.88 25.67
N THR A 26 -8.37 -0.67 25.89
CA THR A 26 -8.55 0.43 24.93
C THR A 26 -7.24 0.76 24.22
N PHE A 27 -7.26 0.73 22.90
CA PHE A 27 -6.12 1.06 22.05
C PHE A 27 -6.51 2.12 21.01
N HIS A 28 -5.53 2.73 20.39
CA HIS A 28 -5.73 3.53 19.19
C HIS A 28 -5.10 2.84 17.99
N ASN A 29 -5.89 2.43 17.00
CA ASN A 29 -5.45 1.61 15.88
C ASN A 29 -4.88 0.25 16.35
N SER A 30 -5.70 -0.44 17.14
CA SER A 30 -5.41 -1.67 17.87
C SER A 30 -4.71 -2.81 17.09
N PRO A 31 -4.90 -2.98 15.75
CA PRO A 31 -4.24 -4.07 15.04
C PRO A 31 -2.71 -4.07 15.16
N TYR A 32 -2.07 -2.90 15.32
CA TYR A 32 -0.62 -2.85 15.51
C TYR A 32 -0.19 -3.44 16.86
N ASP A 33 -0.77 -2.92 17.94
CA ASP A 33 -0.41 -3.31 19.30
C ASP A 33 -0.81 -4.76 19.58
N LEU A 34 -1.99 -5.17 19.11
CA LEU A 34 -2.49 -6.53 19.34
C LEU A 34 -1.67 -7.57 18.59
N LYS A 35 -1.26 -7.32 17.34
CA LYS A 35 -0.36 -8.24 16.62
C LYS A 35 0.95 -8.44 17.36
N CYS A 36 1.57 -7.35 17.80
CA CYS A 36 2.83 -7.43 18.56
C CYS A 36 2.65 -8.19 19.86
N SER A 37 1.59 -7.89 20.62
CA SER A 37 1.32 -8.52 21.92
C SER A 37 0.94 -10.00 21.77
N ILE A 38 0.07 -10.35 20.84
CA ILE A 38 -0.34 -11.73 20.60
C ILE A 38 0.86 -12.58 20.18
N TYR A 39 1.65 -12.09 19.21
CA TYR A 39 2.84 -12.79 18.77
C TYR A 39 3.85 -12.97 19.93
N ALA A 40 4.13 -11.91 20.68
CA ALA A 40 5.13 -11.95 21.72
C ALA A 40 4.71 -12.79 22.95
N LEU A 41 3.44 -12.81 23.31
CA LEU A 41 2.97 -13.42 24.56
C LEU A 41 2.39 -14.83 24.38
N TRP A 42 1.73 -15.11 23.27
CA TRP A 42 1.03 -16.38 23.05
C TRP A 42 1.65 -17.29 22.03
N MET A 43 2.15 -16.73 20.92
CA MET A 43 2.69 -17.56 19.84
C MET A 43 4.12 -18.00 20.09
N LYS A 44 4.48 -19.21 19.67
CA LYS A 44 5.85 -19.75 19.66
C LYS A 44 6.60 -19.27 18.42
N ASP A 45 5.90 -19.27 17.31
CA ASP A 45 6.36 -18.86 15.98
C ASP A 45 5.14 -18.40 15.15
N LEU A 46 5.36 -18.02 13.89
CA LEU A 46 4.31 -17.55 12.99
C LEU A 46 3.40 -18.67 12.44
N LEU A 47 3.64 -19.94 12.77
CA LEU A 47 2.81 -21.10 12.43
C LEU A 47 1.96 -21.55 13.63
N ASP A 48 2.19 -21.01 14.82
CA ASP A 48 1.47 -21.38 16.04
C ASP A 48 0.03 -20.86 16.02
N THR A 49 -0.84 -21.58 15.32
CA THR A 49 -2.27 -21.25 15.24
C THR A 49 -2.96 -21.35 16.60
N ALA A 50 -2.56 -22.27 17.48
CA ALA A 50 -3.18 -22.41 18.79
C ALA A 50 -2.88 -21.19 19.67
N GLY A 51 -1.62 -20.75 19.71
CA GLY A 51 -1.23 -19.54 20.41
C GLY A 51 -1.86 -18.27 19.84
N LEU A 52 -1.98 -18.19 18.51
CA LEU A 52 -2.70 -17.11 17.82
C LEU A 52 -4.16 -17.02 18.28
N LEU A 53 -4.89 -18.12 18.24
CA LEU A 53 -6.31 -18.14 18.61
C LEU A 53 -6.52 -17.86 20.10
N GLU A 54 -5.69 -18.41 20.99
CA GLU A 54 -5.71 -18.10 22.43
C GLU A 54 -5.51 -16.61 22.66
N GLY A 55 -4.48 -16.02 22.03
CA GLY A 55 -4.19 -14.60 22.16
C GLY A 55 -5.30 -13.70 21.63
N LEU A 56 -5.92 -14.06 20.50
CA LEU A 56 -7.07 -13.33 19.95
C LEU A 56 -8.28 -13.36 20.87
N GLU A 57 -8.60 -14.51 21.46
CA GLU A 57 -9.72 -14.60 22.41
C GLU A 57 -9.51 -13.69 23.62
N ILE A 58 -8.34 -13.73 24.22
CA ILE A 58 -8.05 -12.94 25.42
C ILE A 58 -7.98 -11.45 25.12
N MET A 59 -7.24 -11.04 24.08
CA MET A 59 -6.96 -9.64 23.81
C MET A 59 -8.12 -8.90 23.13
N CYS A 60 -9.02 -9.63 22.43
CA CYS A 60 -10.12 -9.01 21.71
C CYS A 60 -11.47 -9.12 22.45
N GLU A 61 -11.58 -9.86 23.54
CA GLU A 61 -12.83 -10.06 24.28
C GLU A 61 -13.44 -8.74 24.78
N ARG A 62 -12.62 -7.84 25.28
CA ARG A 62 -13.02 -6.53 25.84
C ARG A 62 -12.30 -5.37 25.17
N LEU A 63 -12.09 -5.51 23.86
CA LEU A 63 -11.37 -4.55 23.05
C LEU A 63 -12.21 -3.30 22.76
N HIS A 64 -11.57 -2.14 22.88
CA HIS A 64 -12.00 -0.90 22.27
C HIS A 64 -10.90 -0.30 21.39
N ASP A 65 -11.29 0.21 20.23
CA ASP A 65 -10.39 0.89 19.31
C ASP A 65 -10.88 2.33 19.08
N THR A 66 -10.12 3.29 19.59
CA THR A 66 -10.51 4.70 19.55
C THR A 66 -10.41 5.31 18.15
N LYS A 67 -9.65 4.71 17.22
CA LYS A 67 -9.65 5.12 15.82
C LYS A 67 -10.97 4.76 15.14
N ILE A 68 -11.47 3.55 15.36
CA ILE A 68 -12.77 3.11 14.84
C ILE A 68 -13.92 3.89 15.51
N LEU A 69 -13.81 4.11 16.79
CA LEU A 69 -14.75 4.94 17.54
C LEU A 69 -14.84 6.36 16.96
N ALA A 70 -13.72 7.03 16.76
CA ALA A 70 -13.68 8.36 16.16
C ALA A 70 -14.17 8.36 14.70
N TYR A 71 -13.84 7.30 13.93
CA TYR A 71 -14.33 7.12 12.57
C TYR A 71 -15.86 7.12 12.51
N LEU A 72 -16.52 6.41 13.40
CA LEU A 72 -17.97 6.36 13.46
C LEU A 72 -18.58 7.69 13.98
N ALA A 73 -17.99 8.24 15.04
CA ALA A 73 -18.48 9.48 15.67
C ALA A 73 -18.30 10.74 14.82
N THR A 74 -17.34 10.78 13.90
CA THR A 74 -17.04 11.99 13.11
C THR A 74 -17.61 11.95 11.69
N ASN A 75 -18.45 10.98 11.38
CA ASN A 75 -19.04 10.74 10.07
C ASN A 75 -18.02 10.85 8.93
N SER A 76 -17.51 9.74 8.48
CA SER A 76 -16.35 9.50 7.60
C SER A 76 -16.35 10.21 6.22
N THR A 77 -17.34 11.05 5.93
CA THR A 77 -17.55 11.64 4.59
C THR A 77 -16.54 12.73 4.20
N ALA A 78 -15.76 13.25 5.14
CA ALA A 78 -14.97 14.48 4.95
C ALA A 78 -13.45 14.29 5.01
N GLY A 79 -12.90 13.08 4.74
CA GLY A 79 -11.47 12.88 4.81
C GLY A 79 -10.89 13.00 6.22
N ASN A 80 -11.53 12.35 7.19
CA ASN A 80 -11.23 12.48 8.60
C ASN A 80 -9.76 12.20 8.94
N VAL A 81 -9.17 13.10 9.68
CA VAL A 81 -7.85 12.90 10.28
C VAL A 81 -8.04 12.06 11.54
N LEU A 82 -7.80 10.74 11.44
CA LEU A 82 -8.02 9.77 12.52
C LEU A 82 -6.75 9.44 13.31
N GLY A 83 -5.68 10.20 13.15
CA GLY A 83 -4.45 10.02 13.92
C GLY A 83 -4.62 10.48 15.36
N LEU A 84 -4.09 9.71 16.36
CA LEU A 84 -4.23 10.02 17.79
C LEU A 84 -3.84 11.45 18.14
N LYS A 85 -2.73 11.93 17.57
CA LYS A 85 -2.21 13.28 17.83
C LYS A 85 -3.16 14.38 17.40
N ALA A 86 -3.81 14.20 16.26
CA ALA A 86 -4.81 15.16 15.78
C ALA A 86 -6.10 15.11 16.60
N LEU A 87 -6.58 13.91 16.94
CA LEU A 87 -7.80 13.72 17.73
C LEU A 87 -7.66 14.21 19.17
N ALA A 88 -6.46 14.12 19.75
CA ALA A 88 -6.17 14.54 21.12
C ALA A 88 -5.42 15.88 21.20
N HIS A 89 -5.31 16.64 20.11
CA HIS A 89 -4.53 17.89 20.09
C HIS A 89 -5.02 18.92 21.12
N GLU A 90 -6.31 19.05 21.33
CA GLU A 90 -6.88 19.95 22.32
C GLU A 90 -6.58 19.56 23.77
N PHE A 91 -6.33 18.26 24.04
CA PHE A 91 -5.99 17.72 25.35
C PHE A 91 -4.49 17.81 25.65
N ALA A 92 -3.66 17.36 24.72
CA ALA A 92 -2.23 17.15 24.94
C ALA A 92 -1.33 18.10 24.13
N GLY A 93 -1.90 18.92 23.25
CA GLY A 93 -1.16 19.80 22.35
C GLY A 93 -0.28 19.02 21.37
N ASN A 94 0.85 19.60 21.01
CA ASN A 94 1.81 18.95 20.11
C ASN A 94 2.93 18.25 20.91
N TRP A 95 2.62 17.09 21.52
CA TRP A 95 3.60 16.32 22.31
C TRP A 95 4.50 15.43 21.45
N ALA A 96 4.14 15.23 20.21
CA ALA A 96 4.89 14.40 19.32
C ALA A 96 6.09 15.17 18.78
N LYS A 97 7.27 14.75 19.16
CA LYS A 97 8.48 15.09 18.39
C LYS A 97 8.34 14.46 17.00
N ASP A 98 8.39 15.28 15.97
CA ASP A 98 8.37 14.82 14.59
C ASP A 98 9.57 13.88 14.36
N ASP A 99 9.34 12.77 13.64
CA ASP A 99 10.37 11.86 13.17
C ASP A 99 11.20 11.09 14.21
N ILE A 100 10.56 10.37 15.11
CA ILE A 100 11.25 9.29 15.82
C ILE A 100 11.56 8.16 14.83
N LYS A 101 12.72 8.22 14.18
CA LYS A 101 13.17 7.20 13.22
C LYS A 101 13.58 5.89 13.90
N ASP A 102 14.07 5.96 15.11
CA ASP A 102 14.52 4.80 15.90
C ASP A 102 14.27 5.02 17.40
N ILE A 103 13.24 4.37 17.92
CA ILE A 103 12.84 4.46 19.33
C ILE A 103 13.95 3.97 20.29
N ARG A 104 14.89 3.14 19.83
CA ARG A 104 16.01 2.63 20.64
C ARG A 104 17.02 3.71 21.00
N ARG A 105 16.98 4.85 20.30
CA ARG A 105 17.87 5.99 20.53
C ARG A 105 17.28 7.03 21.48
N ILE A 106 16.03 6.84 21.91
CA ILE A 106 15.36 7.74 22.83
C ILE A 106 15.73 7.34 24.26
N PRO A 107 16.11 8.29 25.13
CA PRO A 107 16.28 8.02 26.54
C PRO A 107 15.02 7.40 27.17
N LEU A 108 15.20 6.41 28.05
CA LEU A 108 14.08 5.64 28.59
C LEU A 108 13.01 6.53 29.24
N ASN A 109 13.43 7.55 30.01
CA ASN A 109 12.50 8.46 30.68
C ASN A 109 11.66 9.27 29.68
N GLU A 110 12.25 9.73 28.58
CA GLU A 110 11.52 10.42 27.52
C GLU A 110 10.53 9.48 26.82
N LEU A 111 10.95 8.24 26.57
CA LEU A 111 10.08 7.23 25.97
C LEU A 111 8.91 6.87 26.88
N LEU A 112 9.13 6.72 28.17
CA LEU A 112 8.07 6.46 29.14
C LEU A 112 7.09 7.62 29.24
N GLN A 113 7.57 8.86 29.27
CA GLN A 113 6.73 10.04 29.26
C GLN A 113 5.89 10.13 27.97
N TYR A 114 6.50 9.87 26.82
CA TYR A 114 5.80 9.84 25.54
C TYR A 114 4.68 8.78 25.54
N ASN A 115 4.97 7.55 25.98
CA ASN A 115 3.98 6.48 26.07
C ASN A 115 2.85 6.80 27.04
N LEU A 116 3.17 7.46 28.17
CA LEU A 116 2.14 7.90 29.14
C LEU A 116 1.17 8.90 28.47
N VAL A 117 1.70 9.87 27.74
CA VAL A 117 0.84 10.86 27.04
C VAL A 117 0.01 10.18 25.94
N ASP A 118 0.57 9.21 25.20
CA ASP A 118 -0.18 8.44 24.21
C ASP A 118 -1.33 7.65 24.88
N ALA A 119 -1.09 7.02 26.04
CA ALA A 119 -2.12 6.28 26.78
C ALA A 119 -3.23 7.21 27.28
N LEU A 120 -2.88 8.35 27.89
CA LEU A 120 -3.85 9.34 28.36
C LEU A 120 -4.63 9.96 27.19
N SER A 121 -3.97 10.21 26.07
CA SER A 121 -4.61 10.70 24.85
C SER A 121 -5.59 9.70 24.26
N THR A 122 -5.25 8.40 24.32
CA THR A 122 -6.14 7.32 23.88
C THR A 122 -7.41 7.27 24.74
N PHE A 123 -7.24 7.37 26.06
CA PHE A 123 -8.37 7.45 26.99
C PHE A 123 -9.22 8.70 26.73
N TYR A 124 -8.60 9.88 26.58
CA TYR A 124 -9.29 11.13 26.26
C TYR A 124 -10.14 11.00 24.96
N VAL A 125 -9.59 10.41 23.89
CA VAL A 125 -10.32 10.21 22.63
C VAL A 125 -11.53 9.29 22.86
N LYS A 126 -11.41 8.25 23.69
CA LYS A 126 -12.55 7.41 24.05
C LYS A 126 -13.64 8.21 24.73
N GLU A 127 -13.30 8.92 25.81
CA GLU A 127 -14.27 9.73 26.57
C GLU A 127 -14.97 10.80 25.72
N LYS A 128 -14.25 11.41 24.80
CA LYS A 128 -14.76 12.43 23.90
C LYS A 128 -15.76 11.88 22.88
N TYR A 129 -15.42 10.80 22.21
CA TYR A 129 -16.19 10.35 21.05
C TYR A 129 -17.19 9.24 21.38
N TRP A 130 -17.08 8.57 22.54
CA TRP A 130 -18.04 7.55 22.95
C TRP A 130 -19.48 8.06 23.04
N PRO A 131 -19.78 9.17 23.72
CA PRO A 131 -21.15 9.69 23.80
C PRO A 131 -21.68 10.12 22.42
N VAL A 132 -20.85 10.66 21.56
CA VAL A 132 -21.23 11.05 20.19
C VAL A 132 -21.66 9.83 19.39
N MET A 133 -20.83 8.77 19.38
CA MET A 133 -21.15 7.53 18.67
C MET A 133 -22.45 6.90 19.15
N VAL A 134 -22.69 6.89 20.48
CA VAL A 134 -23.92 6.37 21.07
C VAL A 134 -25.13 7.19 20.67
N GLN A 135 -25.01 8.54 20.72
CA GLN A 135 -26.06 9.46 20.31
C GLN A 135 -26.43 9.29 18.83
N ASP A 136 -25.44 9.01 17.99
CA ASP A 136 -25.62 8.80 16.54
C ASP A 136 -26.11 7.37 16.21
N ASN A 137 -26.49 6.56 17.22
CA ASN A 137 -26.95 5.17 17.07
C ASN A 137 -25.95 4.25 16.37
N GLN A 138 -24.64 4.46 16.52
CA GLN A 138 -23.59 3.68 15.90
C GLN A 138 -23.06 2.54 16.81
N LEU A 139 -23.56 2.42 18.03
CA LEU A 139 -23.07 1.45 19.03
C LEU A 139 -23.18 0.00 18.54
N GLU A 140 -24.31 -0.38 17.95
CA GLU A 140 -24.50 -1.72 17.41
C GLU A 140 -23.52 -2.02 16.28
N LEU A 141 -23.33 -1.08 15.34
CA LEU A 141 -22.35 -1.20 14.26
C LEU A 141 -20.92 -1.36 14.81
N TYR A 142 -20.58 -0.59 15.84
CA TYR A 142 -19.28 -0.67 16.49
C TYR A 142 -19.03 -2.04 17.13
N THR A 143 -19.98 -2.52 17.94
CA THR A 143 -19.81 -3.74 18.75
C THR A 143 -20.03 -5.03 17.97
N SER A 144 -21.03 -5.06 17.06
CA SER A 144 -21.42 -6.27 16.35
C SER A 144 -20.71 -6.49 15.02
N LEU A 145 -20.16 -5.43 14.41
CA LEU A 145 -19.49 -5.55 13.12
C LEU A 145 -18.03 -5.10 13.19
N MET A 146 -17.75 -3.87 13.65
CA MET A 146 -16.40 -3.28 13.52
C MET A 146 -15.39 -3.99 14.42
N LEU A 147 -15.66 -4.20 15.70
CA LEU A 147 -14.75 -4.89 16.61
C LEU A 147 -14.50 -6.35 16.23
N PRO A 148 -15.52 -7.17 15.89
CA PRO A 148 -15.29 -8.53 15.39
C PRO A 148 -14.48 -8.54 14.08
N SER A 149 -14.68 -7.55 13.21
CA SER A 149 -13.88 -7.42 11.98
C SER A 149 -12.42 -7.13 12.27
N LEU A 150 -12.10 -6.33 13.30
CA LEU A 150 -10.69 -6.11 13.72
C LEU A 150 -10.03 -7.42 14.17
N LYS A 151 -10.74 -8.26 14.96
CA LYS A 151 -10.23 -9.58 15.37
C LYS A 151 -9.88 -10.43 14.16
N THR A 152 -10.76 -10.47 13.16
CA THR A 152 -10.54 -11.21 11.92
C THR A 152 -9.35 -10.65 11.12
N ILE A 153 -9.22 -9.32 11.02
CA ILE A 153 -8.11 -8.66 10.34
C ILE A 153 -6.78 -9.02 11.02
N ILE A 154 -6.71 -8.96 12.35
CA ILE A 154 -5.49 -9.31 13.10
C ILE A 154 -5.11 -10.76 12.83
N GLN A 155 -6.09 -11.68 12.82
CA GLN A 155 -5.87 -13.07 12.48
C GLN A 155 -5.31 -13.22 11.06
N MET A 156 -5.93 -12.60 10.07
CA MET A 156 -5.47 -12.63 8.67
C MET A 156 -4.03 -12.10 8.52
N GLU A 157 -3.73 -10.97 9.17
CA GLU A 157 -2.41 -10.35 9.09
C GLU A 157 -1.31 -11.16 9.78
N LEU A 158 -1.61 -11.86 10.88
CA LEU A 158 -0.65 -12.75 11.56
C LEU A 158 -0.51 -14.09 10.85
N THR A 159 -1.58 -14.63 10.29
CA THR A 159 -1.53 -15.89 9.53
C THR A 159 -0.75 -15.70 8.23
N GLY A 160 -1.01 -14.61 7.51
CA GLY A 160 -0.43 -14.38 6.19
C GLY A 160 -0.99 -15.32 5.11
N MET A 161 -0.62 -15.07 3.88
CA MET A 161 -0.99 -15.91 2.73
C MET A 161 0.23 -16.70 2.24
N PRO A 162 0.16 -18.05 2.20
CA PRO A 162 1.26 -18.87 1.76
C PRO A 162 1.51 -18.72 0.25
N MET A 163 2.77 -18.63 -0.13
CA MET A 163 3.24 -18.49 -1.51
C MET A 163 4.35 -19.50 -1.82
N SER A 164 4.52 -19.77 -3.12
CA SER A 164 5.63 -20.57 -3.64
C SER A 164 6.72 -19.67 -4.18
N GLU A 165 7.88 -19.63 -3.55
CA GLU A 165 9.05 -18.87 -3.97
C GLU A 165 9.47 -19.23 -5.41
N GLN A 166 9.51 -20.53 -5.71
CA GLN A 166 9.83 -21.01 -7.05
C GLN A 166 8.86 -20.49 -8.12
N THR A 167 7.57 -20.40 -7.78
CA THR A 167 6.55 -19.89 -8.71
C THR A 167 6.68 -18.37 -8.87
N ILE A 168 7.01 -17.64 -7.80
CA ILE A 168 7.27 -16.20 -7.87
C ILE A 168 8.39 -15.90 -8.86
N HIS A 169 9.54 -16.62 -8.77
CA HIS A 169 10.65 -16.45 -9.70
C HIS A 169 10.28 -16.79 -11.15
N LYS A 170 9.53 -17.86 -11.39
CA LYS A 170 9.04 -18.21 -12.73
C LYS A 170 8.12 -17.15 -13.32
N VAL A 171 7.19 -16.63 -12.50
CA VAL A 171 6.25 -15.58 -12.91
C VAL A 171 7.00 -14.27 -13.20
N LYS A 172 7.97 -13.90 -12.35
CA LYS A 172 8.83 -12.73 -12.56
C LYS A 172 9.56 -12.82 -13.91
N ALA A 173 10.26 -13.92 -14.17
CA ALA A 173 10.99 -14.12 -15.43
C ALA A 173 10.08 -14.02 -16.66
N SER A 174 8.89 -14.62 -16.60
CA SER A 174 7.90 -14.53 -17.68
C SER A 174 7.39 -13.08 -17.89
N LEU A 175 7.23 -12.31 -16.83
CA LEU A 175 6.81 -10.90 -16.91
C LEU A 175 7.93 -10.01 -17.45
N GLU A 176 9.18 -10.25 -17.06
CA GLU A 176 10.37 -9.54 -17.58
C GLU A 176 10.56 -9.79 -19.09
N GLU A 177 10.35 -11.03 -19.53
CA GLU A 177 10.35 -11.38 -20.95
C GLU A 177 9.26 -10.63 -21.72
N GLN A 178 8.02 -10.61 -21.19
CA GLN A 178 6.93 -9.87 -21.81
C GLN A 178 7.20 -8.35 -21.82
N GLN A 179 7.79 -7.80 -20.77
CA GLN A 179 8.22 -6.40 -20.73
C GLN A 179 9.21 -6.10 -21.84
N ALA A 180 10.23 -6.94 -22.00
CA ALA A 180 11.23 -6.78 -23.06
C ALA A 180 10.60 -6.82 -24.45
N GLN A 181 9.67 -7.76 -24.70
CA GLN A 181 8.95 -7.86 -25.97
C GLN A 181 8.12 -6.58 -26.27
N GLN A 182 7.40 -6.04 -25.27
CA GLN A 182 6.64 -4.80 -25.47
C GLN A 182 7.56 -3.60 -25.73
N LEU A 183 8.66 -3.49 -24.99
CA LEU A 183 9.67 -2.45 -25.19
C LEU A 183 10.30 -2.53 -26.57
N GLU A 184 10.61 -3.73 -27.06
CA GLU A 184 11.14 -3.94 -28.39
C GLU A 184 10.16 -3.50 -29.49
N LEU A 185 8.88 -3.85 -29.39
CA LEU A 185 7.84 -3.39 -30.30
C LEU A 185 7.73 -1.86 -30.34
N ILE A 186 7.78 -1.21 -29.17
CA ILE A 186 7.72 0.23 -29.05
C ILE A 186 8.97 0.85 -29.69
N THR A 187 10.16 0.42 -29.30
CA THR A 187 11.45 1.03 -29.70
C THR A 187 11.71 0.89 -31.21
N ASN A 188 11.31 -0.25 -31.79
CA ASN A 188 11.52 -0.53 -33.22
C ASN A 188 10.53 0.19 -34.14
N SER A 189 9.45 0.76 -33.60
CA SER A 189 8.46 1.48 -34.36
C SER A 189 9.04 2.73 -35.04
N SER A 190 8.69 2.95 -36.29
CA SER A 190 9.04 4.17 -37.04
C SER A 190 8.51 5.45 -36.39
N LEU A 191 7.33 5.37 -35.74
CA LEU A 191 6.72 6.48 -34.99
C LEU A 191 7.62 6.89 -33.80
N ILE A 192 8.11 5.92 -33.05
CA ILE A 192 8.97 6.20 -31.88
C ILE A 192 10.34 6.69 -32.33
N LYS A 193 10.89 6.14 -33.41
CA LYS A 193 12.16 6.66 -33.99
C LYS A 193 12.04 8.12 -34.41
N ALA A 194 10.93 8.50 -35.05
CA ALA A 194 10.63 9.89 -35.38
C ALA A 194 10.45 10.76 -34.13
N LEU A 195 9.75 10.25 -33.11
CA LEU A 195 9.60 10.97 -31.84
C LEU A 195 10.95 11.18 -31.14
N ASN A 196 11.83 10.16 -31.12
CA ASN A 196 13.17 10.28 -30.55
C ASN A 196 13.95 11.44 -31.20
N LEU A 197 13.90 11.54 -32.52
CA LEU A 197 14.56 12.64 -33.22
C LEU A 197 13.98 14.01 -32.81
N LEU A 198 12.67 14.13 -32.69
CA LEU A 198 12.01 15.36 -32.21
C LEU A 198 12.39 15.71 -30.76
N LEU A 199 12.50 14.70 -29.89
CA LEU A 199 12.96 14.90 -28.50
C LEU A 199 14.41 15.35 -28.46
N GLN A 200 15.31 14.75 -29.25
CA GLN A 200 16.72 15.10 -29.36
C GLN A 200 16.91 16.54 -29.84
N VAL A 201 16.19 16.94 -30.89
CA VAL A 201 16.21 18.31 -31.41
C VAL A 201 15.72 19.29 -30.33
N SER A 202 14.62 18.99 -29.67
CA SER A 202 14.07 19.85 -28.62
C SER A 202 15.04 20.03 -27.45
N GLU A 203 15.73 18.98 -27.01
CA GLU A 203 16.73 19.07 -25.95
C GLU A 203 18.00 19.81 -26.40
N MET A 204 18.42 19.61 -27.63
CA MET A 204 19.53 20.37 -28.23
C MET A 204 19.21 21.87 -28.28
N GLU A 205 18.02 22.25 -28.74
CA GLU A 205 17.59 23.66 -28.82
C GLU A 205 17.53 24.29 -27.41
N LYS A 206 16.96 23.60 -26.43
CA LYS A 206 16.94 24.07 -25.02
C LYS A 206 18.33 24.25 -24.44
N ALA A 207 19.25 23.34 -24.72
CA ALA A 207 20.64 23.45 -24.27
C ALA A 207 21.36 24.61 -24.95
N ASN A 208 21.20 24.75 -26.26
CA ASN A 208 21.85 25.77 -27.07
C ASN A 208 21.30 27.18 -26.78
N ALA A 209 20.03 27.34 -26.45
CA ALA A 209 19.43 28.62 -26.08
C ALA A 209 20.11 29.28 -24.85
N LYS A 210 20.75 28.48 -24.00
CA LYS A 210 21.50 28.96 -22.80
C LYS A 210 22.94 29.29 -23.09
N LEU A 211 23.44 29.01 -24.30
CA LEU A 211 24.86 29.19 -24.68
C LEU A 211 25.08 30.42 -25.56
N LYS A 212 26.12 31.22 -25.23
CA LYS A 212 26.43 32.46 -25.97
C LYS A 212 27.35 32.26 -27.18
N THR A 213 28.13 31.21 -27.21
CA THR A 213 29.25 31.12 -28.18
C THR A 213 29.44 29.78 -28.86
N LYS A 214 29.18 28.65 -28.23
CA LYS A 214 29.42 27.33 -28.82
C LYS A 214 28.15 26.45 -28.69
N GLN A 215 27.56 26.15 -29.83
CA GLN A 215 26.41 25.27 -29.87
C GLN A 215 26.81 23.80 -29.79
N HIS A 216 25.98 22.98 -29.16
CA HIS A 216 26.14 21.54 -29.15
C HIS A 216 25.49 20.93 -30.40
N PRO A 217 26.17 20.00 -31.06
CA PRO A 217 25.60 19.28 -32.19
C PRO A 217 24.59 18.22 -31.72
N LEU A 218 23.72 17.76 -32.63
CA LEU A 218 22.63 16.82 -32.35
C LEU A 218 23.14 15.47 -31.82
N GLU A 219 24.33 15.05 -32.28
CA GLU A 219 24.97 13.79 -31.86
C GLU A 219 25.20 13.69 -30.35
N LYS A 220 25.31 14.83 -29.66
CA LYS A 220 25.45 14.88 -28.21
C LYS A 220 24.16 14.44 -27.47
N PHE A 221 23.03 14.39 -28.14
CA PHE A 221 21.71 14.11 -27.56
C PHE A 221 21.13 12.76 -28.01
N GLN A 222 21.94 11.88 -28.61
CA GLN A 222 21.51 10.57 -29.09
C GLN A 222 20.94 9.67 -27.99
N ASP A 223 21.34 9.87 -26.72
CA ASP A 223 20.84 9.15 -25.57
C ASP A 223 19.44 9.61 -25.12
N VAL A 224 18.94 10.71 -25.70
CA VAL A 224 17.56 11.17 -25.45
C VAL A 224 16.61 10.32 -26.25
N VAL A 225 15.94 9.41 -25.54
CA VAL A 225 14.98 8.46 -26.13
C VAL A 225 13.61 8.57 -25.45
N PHE A 226 12.59 8.14 -26.14
CA PHE A 226 11.23 8.11 -25.63
C PHE A 226 11.14 7.23 -24.38
N ASN A 227 10.58 7.81 -23.33
CA ASN A 227 10.27 7.11 -22.09
C ASN A 227 8.75 6.86 -22.03
N PRO A 228 8.28 5.61 -22.14
CA PRO A 228 6.85 5.27 -22.09
C PRO A 228 6.18 5.58 -20.75
N ASN A 229 6.95 5.84 -19.70
CA ASN A 229 6.45 6.25 -18.39
C ASN A 229 6.39 7.77 -18.20
N SER A 230 6.78 8.55 -19.21
CA SER A 230 6.71 10.01 -19.18
C SER A 230 5.38 10.52 -19.74
N GLY A 231 4.50 11.00 -18.86
CA GLY A 231 3.22 11.59 -19.26
C GLY A 231 3.35 12.68 -20.35
N PRO A 232 4.25 13.67 -20.23
CA PRO A 232 4.48 14.68 -21.26
C PRO A 232 4.93 14.09 -22.62
N GLN A 233 5.79 13.05 -22.60
CA GLN A 233 6.22 12.42 -23.86
C GLN A 233 5.14 11.56 -24.47
N LEU A 234 4.31 10.89 -23.66
CA LEU A 234 3.12 10.20 -24.12
C LEU A 234 2.11 11.17 -24.72
N GLN A 235 1.90 12.36 -24.15
CA GLN A 235 1.02 13.39 -24.73
C GLN A 235 1.52 13.81 -26.10
N ARG A 236 2.82 14.04 -26.28
CA ARG A 236 3.40 14.35 -27.60
C ARG A 236 3.19 13.23 -28.61
N LEU A 237 3.39 11.97 -28.21
CA LEU A 237 3.14 10.82 -29.07
C LEU A 237 1.68 10.75 -29.48
N LEU A 238 0.75 10.76 -28.54
CA LEU A 238 -0.67 10.48 -28.76
C LEU A 238 -1.40 11.63 -29.45
N TYR A 239 -1.19 12.85 -28.99
CA TYR A 239 -2.00 13.99 -29.37
C TYR A 239 -1.33 14.91 -30.41
N GLU A 240 0.01 14.98 -30.44
CA GLU A 240 0.70 15.80 -31.45
C GLU A 240 1.13 14.96 -32.65
N GLN A 241 1.77 13.78 -32.44
CA GLN A 241 2.32 12.99 -33.54
C GLN A 241 1.29 12.05 -34.17
N MET A 242 0.48 11.35 -33.35
CA MET A 242 -0.58 10.47 -33.84
C MET A 242 -1.89 11.24 -34.12
N CYS A 243 -2.00 12.49 -33.68
CA CYS A 243 -3.19 13.35 -33.82
C CYS A 243 -4.49 12.67 -33.32
N LEU A 244 -4.41 11.89 -32.24
CA LEU A 244 -5.56 11.25 -31.63
C LEU A 244 -6.40 12.29 -30.85
N PRO A 245 -7.71 12.10 -30.72
CA PRO A 245 -8.55 13.02 -29.97
C PRO A 245 -8.25 12.97 -28.47
N VAL A 246 -8.26 14.10 -27.77
CA VAL A 246 -8.21 14.15 -26.31
C VAL A 246 -9.58 13.80 -25.77
N ILE A 247 -9.73 12.63 -25.14
CA ILE A 247 -11.01 12.08 -24.68
C ILE A 247 -11.15 12.15 -23.15
N ASP A 248 -10.05 12.15 -22.43
CA ASP A 248 -10.02 12.19 -20.97
C ASP A 248 -9.01 13.25 -20.49
N PHE A 249 -9.26 13.81 -19.29
CA PHE A 249 -8.37 14.76 -18.62
C PHE A 249 -8.03 14.28 -17.23
N THR A 250 -6.82 14.64 -16.76
CA THR A 250 -6.42 14.45 -15.37
C THR A 250 -7.10 15.48 -14.45
N ASP A 251 -7.01 15.29 -13.12
CA ASP A 251 -7.50 16.26 -12.13
C ASP A 251 -6.86 17.65 -12.29
N THR A 252 -5.65 17.69 -12.84
CA THR A 252 -4.92 18.93 -13.18
C THR A 252 -5.26 19.47 -14.56
N LYS A 253 -6.34 18.97 -15.19
CA LYS A 253 -6.82 19.37 -16.53
C LYS A 253 -5.80 19.18 -17.65
N GLN A 254 -4.85 18.27 -17.52
CA GLN A 254 -3.95 17.86 -18.59
C GLN A 254 -4.57 16.69 -19.37
N PRO A 255 -4.29 16.55 -20.70
CA PRO A 255 -4.71 15.37 -21.46
C PRO A 255 -4.22 14.09 -20.77
N ALA A 256 -5.13 13.15 -20.51
CA ALA A 256 -4.80 11.90 -19.83
C ALA A 256 -4.06 10.93 -20.76
N THR A 257 -3.12 10.16 -20.19
CA THR A 257 -2.30 9.16 -20.89
C THR A 257 -2.28 7.83 -20.17
N GLY A 258 -3.19 7.62 -19.22
CA GLY A 258 -3.29 6.40 -18.42
C GLY A 258 -3.79 5.20 -19.23
N GLY A 259 -3.64 4.00 -18.66
CA GLY A 259 -4.01 2.73 -19.30
C GLY A 259 -5.45 2.72 -19.82
N ASP A 260 -6.41 3.20 -19.04
CA ASP A 260 -7.83 3.26 -19.42
C ASP A 260 -8.06 4.19 -20.63
N THR A 261 -7.35 5.32 -20.68
CA THR A 261 -7.39 6.25 -21.81
C THR A 261 -6.77 5.61 -23.06
N LEU A 262 -5.62 4.91 -22.90
CA LEU A 262 -5.01 4.20 -24.03
C LEU A 262 -5.93 3.11 -24.58
N GLU A 263 -6.63 2.36 -23.73
CA GLU A 263 -7.60 1.35 -24.17
C GLU A 263 -8.74 1.97 -25.01
N LYS A 264 -9.28 3.10 -24.60
CA LYS A 264 -10.29 3.83 -25.35
C LYS A 264 -9.72 4.32 -26.70
N LEU A 265 -8.50 4.89 -26.71
CA LEU A 265 -7.87 5.46 -27.91
C LEU A 265 -7.63 4.41 -29.01
N VAL A 266 -7.48 3.13 -28.68
CA VAL A 266 -7.41 2.04 -29.70
C VAL A 266 -8.60 2.05 -30.63
N HIS A 267 -9.77 2.46 -30.16
CA HIS A 267 -11.02 2.53 -30.93
C HIS A 267 -11.19 3.84 -31.75
N HIS A 268 -10.33 4.83 -31.49
CA HIS A 268 -10.37 6.13 -32.16
C HIS A 268 -9.43 6.25 -33.37
N THR A 269 -8.82 5.14 -33.79
CA THR A 269 -7.97 5.11 -35.00
C THR A 269 -8.20 3.85 -35.80
N ASN A 270 -8.09 3.98 -37.12
CA ASN A 270 -8.07 2.84 -38.06
C ASN A 270 -6.65 2.48 -38.52
N ASN A 271 -5.64 3.29 -38.16
CA ASN A 271 -4.24 3.04 -38.49
C ASN A 271 -3.71 1.87 -37.70
N GLN A 272 -3.30 0.79 -38.35
CA GLN A 272 -2.82 -0.42 -37.70
C GLN A 272 -1.52 -0.17 -36.89
N ALA A 273 -0.60 0.63 -37.42
CA ALA A 273 0.64 0.96 -36.68
C ALA A 273 0.35 1.72 -35.38
N TYR A 274 -0.67 2.58 -35.37
CA TYR A 274 -1.10 3.27 -34.15
C TYR A 274 -1.72 2.30 -33.14
N LYS A 275 -2.58 1.40 -33.62
CA LYS A 275 -3.17 0.35 -32.77
C LYS A 275 -2.12 -0.55 -32.14
N ASP A 276 -1.08 -0.91 -32.88
CA ASP A 276 -0.01 -1.79 -32.40
C ASP A 276 0.81 -1.11 -31.32
N ILE A 277 1.15 0.17 -31.49
CA ILE A 277 1.83 0.97 -30.45
C ILE A 277 0.95 1.15 -29.21
N LEU A 278 -0.32 1.49 -29.37
CA LEU A 278 -1.25 1.63 -28.24
C LEU A 278 -1.36 0.32 -27.44
N LYS A 279 -1.50 -0.82 -28.13
CA LYS A 279 -1.54 -2.13 -27.49
C LYS A 279 -0.23 -2.48 -26.77
N ALA A 280 0.91 -2.15 -27.38
CA ALA A 280 2.21 -2.36 -26.76
C ALA A 280 2.39 -1.49 -25.48
N LEU A 281 1.99 -0.23 -25.52
CA LEU A 281 2.01 0.66 -24.35
C LEU A 281 1.07 0.17 -23.23
N ILE A 282 -0.13 -0.29 -23.57
CA ILE A 282 -1.07 -0.88 -22.61
C ILE A 282 -0.47 -2.15 -21.98
N GLY A 283 0.10 -3.04 -22.80
CA GLY A 283 0.75 -4.25 -22.35
C GLY A 283 1.93 -3.94 -21.40
N LEU A 284 2.80 -3.02 -21.79
CA LEU A 284 3.92 -2.56 -20.99
C LEU A 284 3.47 -2.01 -19.64
N SER A 285 2.51 -1.09 -19.61
CA SER A 285 2.00 -0.49 -18.36
C SER A 285 1.43 -1.54 -17.41
N LYS A 286 0.72 -2.55 -17.92
CA LYS A 286 0.17 -3.65 -17.10
C LYS A 286 1.27 -4.50 -16.50
N VAL A 287 2.29 -4.87 -17.27
CA VAL A 287 3.42 -5.67 -16.81
C VAL A 287 4.25 -4.90 -15.78
N GLU A 288 4.59 -3.65 -16.07
CA GLU A 288 5.39 -2.81 -15.19
C GLU A 288 4.70 -2.56 -13.83
N LYS A 289 3.39 -2.37 -13.82
CA LYS A 289 2.63 -2.26 -12.57
C LYS A 289 2.80 -3.50 -11.69
N ILE A 290 2.84 -4.69 -12.28
CA ILE A 290 3.01 -5.93 -11.54
C ILE A 290 4.46 -6.09 -11.06
N LEU A 291 5.42 -5.88 -11.94
CA LEU A 291 6.84 -5.97 -11.62
C LEU A 291 7.29 -4.94 -10.57
N SER A 292 6.70 -3.75 -10.56
CA SER A 292 7.06 -2.69 -9.61
C SER A 292 6.34 -2.78 -8.27
N SER A 293 5.12 -3.34 -8.23
CA SER A 293 4.27 -3.31 -7.04
C SER A 293 4.13 -4.67 -6.35
N PHE A 294 3.79 -5.71 -7.09
CA PHE A 294 3.44 -7.01 -6.50
C PHE A 294 4.65 -7.93 -6.36
N ILE A 295 5.46 -8.07 -7.39
CA ILE A 295 6.62 -8.97 -7.35
C ILE A 295 7.61 -8.59 -6.24
N PRO A 296 8.01 -7.31 -6.04
CA PRO A 296 8.89 -6.95 -4.93
C PRO A 296 8.27 -7.19 -3.55
N ALA A 297 6.95 -7.12 -3.44
CA ALA A 297 6.27 -7.44 -2.18
C ALA A 297 6.25 -8.95 -1.92
N PHE A 298 6.08 -9.77 -2.96
CA PHE A 298 6.12 -11.23 -2.86
C PHE A 298 7.52 -11.74 -2.52
N GLU A 299 8.56 -11.16 -3.12
CA GLU A 299 9.98 -11.47 -2.82
C GLU A 299 10.37 -11.11 -1.38
N LYS A 300 9.66 -10.17 -0.74
CA LYS A 300 9.84 -9.82 0.68
C LYS A 300 9.00 -10.67 1.63
N GLY A 301 8.34 -11.70 1.14
CA GLY A 301 7.58 -12.62 1.97
C GLY A 301 8.45 -13.23 3.07
N ILE A 302 7.82 -13.63 4.17
CA ILE A 302 8.49 -14.20 5.33
C ILE A 302 8.55 -15.72 5.19
N PRO A 303 9.74 -16.34 5.11
CA PRO A 303 9.86 -17.79 5.13
C PRO A 303 9.45 -18.31 6.51
N LYS A 304 8.71 -19.43 6.54
CA LYS A 304 8.34 -20.13 7.76
C LYS A 304 8.88 -21.54 7.76
N ASP A 305 8.84 -22.22 8.91
CA ASP A 305 9.45 -23.55 9.13
C ASP A 305 8.78 -24.67 8.32
N ASP A 306 7.61 -24.41 7.72
CA ASP A 306 6.94 -25.34 6.80
C ASP A 306 7.53 -25.31 5.35
N GLY A 307 8.58 -24.53 5.15
CA GLY A 307 9.26 -24.37 3.85
C GLY A 307 8.54 -23.49 2.84
N ARG A 308 7.50 -22.77 3.26
CA ARG A 308 6.76 -21.82 2.44
C ARG A 308 7.14 -20.38 2.77
N VAL A 309 6.87 -19.49 1.85
CA VAL A 309 7.00 -18.04 2.04
C VAL A 309 5.61 -17.43 2.24
N TYR A 310 5.45 -16.54 3.22
CA TYR A 310 4.17 -15.97 3.57
C TYR A 310 4.13 -14.47 3.34
N LEU A 311 3.08 -14.02 2.65
CA LEU A 311 2.78 -12.60 2.46
C LEU A 311 1.87 -12.11 3.59
N HIS A 312 2.39 -11.19 4.39
CA HIS A 312 1.64 -10.51 5.44
C HIS A 312 1.22 -9.12 4.92
N GLY A 313 0.05 -9.05 4.30
CA GLY A 313 -0.54 -7.78 3.84
C GLY A 313 -1.16 -7.02 4.99
N GLY A 314 -1.24 -5.69 4.87
CA GLY A 314 -1.94 -4.83 5.83
C GLY A 314 -3.37 -4.53 5.37
N PHE A 315 -4.32 -4.59 6.30
CA PHE A 315 -5.71 -4.23 6.07
C PHE A 315 -6.13 -3.13 7.05
N ASN A 316 -6.86 -2.14 6.55
CA ASN A 316 -7.29 -1.00 7.34
C ASN A 316 -8.81 -0.86 7.30
N LEU A 317 -9.42 -1.02 8.46
CA LEU A 317 -10.83 -0.74 8.69
C LEU A 317 -10.99 0.74 9.05
N GLY A 318 -12.06 1.39 8.55
CA GLY A 318 -12.25 2.83 8.73
C GLY A 318 -11.29 3.71 7.88
N GLY A 319 -10.66 3.13 6.85
CA GLY A 319 -9.80 3.85 5.91
C GLY A 319 -10.51 4.38 4.65
N THR A 320 -11.81 4.15 4.50
CA THR A 320 -12.62 4.59 3.36
C THR A 320 -13.91 5.22 3.83
N VAL A 321 -14.44 6.17 3.05
CA VAL A 321 -15.74 6.84 3.35
C VAL A 321 -16.91 5.85 3.37
N SER A 322 -16.85 4.81 2.55
CA SER A 322 -17.94 3.84 2.40
C SER A 322 -17.91 2.67 3.41
N GLY A 323 -16.99 2.66 4.37
CA GLY A 323 -16.82 1.54 5.31
C GLY A 323 -16.16 0.30 4.69
N ARG A 324 -15.74 0.35 3.43
CA ARG A 324 -15.00 -0.75 2.81
C ARG A 324 -13.64 -0.93 3.45
N LEU A 325 -13.19 -2.17 3.53
CA LEU A 325 -11.82 -2.49 3.91
C LEU A 325 -10.85 -1.95 2.84
N SER A 326 -9.77 -1.32 3.27
CA SER A 326 -8.65 -0.99 2.37
C SER A 326 -7.43 -1.84 2.69
N SER A 327 -6.57 -2.06 1.69
CA SER A 327 -5.38 -2.90 1.83
C SER A 327 -4.14 -2.17 1.35
N SER A 328 -3.01 -2.45 2.01
CA SER A 328 -1.71 -1.85 1.70
C SER A 328 -0.56 -2.82 1.96
N LYS A 329 0.57 -2.58 1.31
CA LYS A 329 1.85 -3.27 1.53
C LYS A 329 1.84 -4.80 1.30
N PRO A 330 1.39 -5.30 0.15
CA PRO A 330 0.83 -4.63 -1.01
C PRO A 330 -0.68 -4.45 -0.91
N ASN A 331 -1.28 -3.70 -1.85
CA ASN A 331 -2.74 -3.65 -1.95
C ASN A 331 -3.29 -4.92 -2.59
N LEU A 332 -3.64 -5.90 -1.74
CA LEU A 332 -4.14 -7.21 -2.15
C LEU A 332 -5.54 -7.18 -2.76
N GLN A 333 -6.29 -6.10 -2.53
CA GLN A 333 -7.63 -5.93 -3.13
C GLN A 333 -7.56 -5.50 -4.60
N ASN A 334 -6.42 -4.95 -5.03
CA ASN A 334 -6.18 -4.52 -6.41
C ASN A 334 -5.40 -5.54 -7.24
N LEU A 335 -5.32 -6.79 -6.79
CA LEU A 335 -4.77 -7.87 -7.61
C LEU A 335 -5.59 -8.01 -8.89
N PRO A 336 -4.95 -8.04 -10.08
CA PRO A 336 -5.67 -8.20 -11.34
C PRO A 336 -6.41 -9.54 -11.36
N ALA A 337 -7.75 -9.52 -11.28
CA ALA A 337 -8.54 -10.73 -11.07
C ALA A 337 -8.82 -11.50 -12.37
N ASN A 338 -9.13 -10.79 -13.47
CA ASN A 338 -9.72 -11.36 -14.69
C ASN A 338 -8.84 -11.28 -15.93
N SER A 339 -7.57 -10.88 -15.80
CA SER A 339 -6.61 -10.82 -16.91
C SER A 339 -5.71 -12.06 -16.96
N ALA A 340 -5.00 -12.26 -18.09
CA ALA A 340 -3.95 -13.27 -18.17
C ALA A 340 -2.91 -13.10 -17.04
N TYR A 341 -2.59 -11.86 -16.70
CA TYR A 341 -1.70 -11.51 -15.59
C TYR A 341 -2.28 -11.90 -14.22
N GLY A 342 -3.59 -11.77 -14.02
CA GLY A 342 -4.26 -12.22 -12.79
C GLY A 342 -4.11 -13.70 -12.56
N LYS A 343 -4.19 -14.50 -13.62
CA LYS A 343 -3.93 -15.95 -13.55
C LYS A 343 -2.49 -16.27 -13.17
N LEU A 344 -1.52 -15.51 -13.69
CA LEU A 344 -0.10 -15.68 -13.34
C LEU A 344 0.16 -15.34 -11.87
N ILE A 345 -0.36 -14.20 -11.40
CA ILE A 345 -0.18 -13.77 -10.00
C ILE A 345 -0.84 -14.76 -9.04
N LYS A 346 -2.06 -15.22 -9.34
CA LYS A 346 -2.77 -16.19 -8.50
C LYS A 346 -2.01 -17.50 -8.33
N LYS A 347 -1.20 -17.92 -9.33
CA LYS A 347 -0.34 -19.11 -9.23
C LYS A 347 0.76 -18.96 -8.18
N CYS A 348 1.15 -17.74 -7.82
CA CYS A 348 2.15 -17.53 -6.77
C CYS A 348 1.64 -17.95 -5.40
N PHE A 349 0.32 -17.91 -5.18
CA PHE A 349 -0.30 -18.34 -3.93
C PHE A 349 -0.53 -19.85 -3.96
N SER A 350 -0.19 -20.52 -2.86
CA SER A 350 -0.43 -21.95 -2.67
C SER A 350 -1.59 -22.15 -1.71
N ALA A 351 -2.37 -23.20 -1.88
CA ALA A 351 -3.31 -23.62 -0.86
C ALA A 351 -2.55 -24.04 0.41
N PRO A 352 -3.10 -23.79 1.61
CA PRO A 352 -2.52 -24.23 2.88
C PRO A 352 -2.40 -25.76 2.98
#